data_69e2441099cb3198170294e990aaf4ec
#
_entry.id   69e2441099cb3198170294e990aaf4ec
#
_cell.length_a   1.000
_cell.length_b   1.000
_cell.length_c   1.000
_cell.angle_alpha   90.00
_cell.angle_beta   90.00
_cell.angle_gamma   90.00
#
_symmetry.space_group_name_H-M   'P 1'
#
loop_
_entity.id
_entity.type
_entity.pdbx_description
1 polymer ?
#
loop_
_entity_poly.entity_id
_entity_poly.type
_entity_poly.pdbx_seq_one_letter_code
_entity_poly.pdbx_strand_id
1 'polypeptide(L)'
;MERINYIDFDGVILDTEIPLFEEWRKRPDHHERSEEEKIKYIQKADWEYILNNSEVINDAIYHLKNMDPSKSAILTKIHSSNEGRQKKIWISSKQIKQPVILVPYYKKKTDVVDARGNRLCDDCLKNLREWVDAGGEPIFFDKDNDGYDSWHQPNVDNYTKIYKLSYFKKTV
;
A
#
# COMPACT_ATOMS: atom_id res chain seq x y z
N MET A 1 8.53 22.36 8.59
CA MET A 1 8.89 20.93 8.53
C MET A 1 8.99 20.51 7.07
N GLU A 2 9.99 19.71 6.72
CA GLU A 2 10.04 19.13 5.37
C GLU A 2 8.91 18.10 5.20
N ARG A 3 8.27 18.12 4.02
CA ARG A 3 7.19 17.20 3.65
C ARG A 3 7.71 15.80 3.45
N ILE A 4 7.04 14.81 4.02
CA ILE A 4 7.29 13.38 3.79
C ILE A 4 6.24 12.83 2.82
N ASN A 5 6.68 12.00 1.88
CA ASN A 5 5.82 11.23 1.00
C ASN A 5 5.71 9.80 1.54
N TYR A 6 4.56 9.44 2.07
CA TYR A 6 4.25 8.08 2.49
C TYR A 6 3.70 7.30 1.32
N ILE A 7 4.24 6.11 1.08
CA ILE A 7 3.88 5.24 -0.04
C ILE A 7 3.33 3.93 0.54
N ASP A 8 2.12 3.55 0.15
CA ASP A 8 1.59 2.24 0.50
C ASP A 8 2.34 1.11 -0.21
N PHE A 9 2.20 -0.11 0.27
CA PHE A 9 2.90 -1.27 -0.26
C PHE A 9 2.00 -2.12 -1.18
N ASP A 10 0.90 -2.63 -0.63
CA ASP A 10 -0.03 -3.50 -1.36
C ASP A 10 -0.85 -2.69 -2.36
N GLY A 11 -0.89 -3.12 -3.62
CA GLY A 11 -1.60 -2.39 -4.68
C GLY A 11 -0.89 -1.13 -5.20
N VAL A 12 0.26 -0.76 -4.62
CA VAL A 12 1.09 0.40 -5.05
C VAL A 12 2.49 -0.04 -5.48
N ILE A 13 3.18 -0.84 -4.68
CA ILE A 13 4.52 -1.37 -4.97
C ILE A 13 4.40 -2.77 -5.57
N LEU A 14 3.63 -3.65 -4.93
CA LEU A 14 3.35 -5.00 -5.38
C LEU A 14 1.86 -5.26 -5.52
N ASP A 15 1.49 -6.03 -6.54
CA ASP A 15 0.14 -6.57 -6.71
C ASP A 15 -0.02 -7.85 -5.89
N THR A 16 -0.13 -7.69 -4.57
CA THR A 16 -0.21 -8.81 -3.62
C THR A 16 -1.57 -9.47 -3.59
N GLU A 17 -2.62 -8.81 -4.08
CA GLU A 17 -4.00 -9.32 -4.04
C GLU A 17 -4.16 -10.61 -4.84
N ILE A 18 -3.52 -10.70 -6.01
CA ILE A 18 -3.66 -11.84 -6.91
C ILE A 18 -3.17 -13.13 -6.22
N PRO A 19 -1.90 -13.27 -5.79
CA PRO A 19 -1.43 -14.50 -5.15
C PRO A 19 -2.04 -14.70 -3.75
N LEU A 20 -2.35 -13.62 -3.01
CA LEU A 20 -2.95 -13.72 -1.68
C LEU A 20 -4.32 -14.41 -1.72
N PHE A 21 -5.18 -14.01 -2.66
CA PHE A 21 -6.55 -14.51 -2.73
C PHE A 21 -6.78 -15.60 -3.77
N GLU A 22 -5.73 -16.14 -4.40
CA GLU A 22 -5.86 -17.20 -5.39
C GLU A 22 -6.62 -18.42 -4.84
N GLU A 23 -6.19 -18.95 -3.70
CA GLU A 23 -6.84 -20.10 -3.05
C GLU A 23 -8.18 -19.73 -2.39
N TRP A 24 -8.33 -18.51 -1.90
CA TRP A 24 -9.59 -18.02 -1.36
C TRP A 24 -10.70 -18.01 -2.41
N ARG A 25 -10.40 -17.51 -3.61
CA ARG A 25 -11.36 -17.40 -4.73
C ARG A 25 -11.80 -18.78 -5.30
N LYS A 26 -11.00 -19.81 -5.12
CA LYS A 26 -11.38 -21.20 -5.51
C LYS A 26 -12.47 -21.80 -4.63
N ARG A 27 -12.74 -21.24 -3.46
CA ARG A 27 -13.78 -21.71 -2.55
C ARG A 27 -15.15 -21.31 -3.06
N PRO A 28 -16.14 -22.24 -3.18
CA PRO A 28 -17.48 -21.92 -3.70
C PRO A 28 -18.22 -20.84 -2.89
N ASP A 29 -17.96 -20.79 -1.58
CA ASP A 29 -18.61 -19.91 -0.59
C ASP A 29 -17.81 -18.63 -0.28
N HIS A 30 -16.77 -18.30 -1.06
CA HIS A 30 -15.88 -17.19 -0.72
C HIS A 30 -16.57 -15.82 -0.63
N HIS A 31 -17.67 -15.62 -1.37
CA HIS A 31 -18.47 -14.39 -1.31
C HIS A 31 -19.34 -14.27 -0.05
N GLU A 32 -19.65 -15.40 0.61
CA GLU A 32 -20.51 -15.45 1.78
C GLU A 32 -19.74 -15.38 3.11
N ARG A 33 -18.41 -15.43 3.02
CA ARG A 33 -17.54 -15.44 4.20
C ARG A 33 -17.45 -14.07 4.84
N SER A 34 -17.41 -14.08 6.17
CA SER A 34 -17.32 -12.85 6.98
C SER A 34 -15.94 -12.16 6.81
N GLU A 35 -15.92 -10.87 7.12
CA GLU A 35 -14.67 -10.09 7.16
C GLU A 35 -13.67 -10.69 8.18
N GLU A 36 -14.16 -11.24 9.30
CA GLU A 36 -13.33 -11.90 10.29
C GLU A 36 -12.63 -13.15 9.73
N GLU A 37 -13.33 -13.96 8.93
CA GLU A 37 -12.74 -15.13 8.28
C GLU A 37 -11.69 -14.71 7.24
N LYS A 38 -11.94 -13.64 6.51
CA LYS A 38 -10.99 -13.07 5.57
C LYS A 38 -9.73 -12.58 6.28
N ILE A 39 -9.86 -11.86 7.39
CA ILE A 39 -8.73 -11.43 8.22
C ILE A 39 -7.93 -12.62 8.71
N LYS A 40 -8.57 -13.66 9.25
CA LYS A 40 -7.90 -14.89 9.69
C LYS A 40 -7.14 -15.60 8.56
N TYR A 41 -7.70 -15.60 7.36
CA TYR A 41 -7.04 -16.13 6.18
C TYR A 41 -5.76 -15.35 5.85
N ILE A 42 -5.84 -14.02 5.80
CA ILE A 42 -4.69 -13.15 5.53
C ILE A 42 -3.60 -13.32 6.61
N GLN A 43 -3.98 -13.43 7.89
CA GLN A 43 -3.05 -13.62 9.00
C GLN A 43 -2.24 -14.93 8.91
N LYS A 44 -2.84 -15.99 8.33
CA LYS A 44 -2.23 -17.31 8.19
C LYS A 44 -1.56 -17.53 6.83
N ALA A 45 -1.63 -16.54 5.93
CA ALA A 45 -1.09 -16.66 4.59
C ALA A 45 0.43 -16.83 4.58
N ASP A 46 0.94 -17.53 3.57
CA ASP A 46 2.37 -17.65 3.30
C ASP A 46 2.88 -16.37 2.63
N TRP A 47 3.24 -15.39 3.44
CA TRP A 47 3.68 -14.09 2.96
C TRP A 47 5.01 -14.13 2.21
N GLU A 48 5.89 -15.09 2.49
CA GLU A 48 7.10 -15.29 1.68
C GLU A 48 6.73 -15.69 0.25
N TYR A 49 5.84 -16.66 0.10
CA TYR A 49 5.34 -17.09 -1.21
C TYR A 49 4.62 -15.93 -1.92
N ILE A 50 3.72 -15.24 -1.24
CA ILE A 50 2.94 -14.14 -1.82
C ILE A 50 3.85 -13.05 -2.38
N LEU A 51 4.81 -12.56 -1.59
CA LEU A 51 5.70 -11.49 -2.02
C LEU A 51 6.61 -11.90 -3.19
N ASN A 52 7.06 -13.16 -3.21
CA ASN A 52 7.90 -13.68 -4.28
C ASN A 52 7.14 -13.97 -5.59
N ASN A 53 5.81 -14.11 -5.51
CA ASN A 53 4.93 -14.37 -6.66
C ASN A 53 4.06 -13.17 -7.04
N SER A 54 4.24 -12.02 -6.40
CA SER A 54 3.55 -10.78 -6.75
C SER A 54 4.30 -10.01 -7.83
N GLU A 55 3.57 -9.41 -8.76
CA GLU A 55 4.13 -8.54 -9.77
C GLU A 55 4.49 -7.16 -9.20
N VAL A 56 5.60 -6.60 -9.63
CA VAL A 56 5.98 -5.21 -9.32
C VAL A 56 5.15 -4.28 -10.18
N ILE A 57 4.45 -3.35 -9.55
CA ILE A 57 3.55 -2.42 -10.24
C ILE A 57 4.35 -1.28 -10.87
N ASN A 58 4.20 -1.10 -12.18
CA ASN A 58 4.62 0.10 -12.93
C ASN A 58 6.04 0.61 -12.56
N ASP A 59 7.02 -0.30 -12.53
CA ASP A 59 8.44 0.00 -12.22
C ASP A 59 8.66 0.57 -10.80
N ALA A 60 7.82 0.23 -9.83
CA ALA A 60 7.86 0.81 -8.48
C ALA A 60 9.24 0.72 -7.82
N ILE A 61 9.94 -0.41 -7.94
CA ILE A 61 11.30 -0.59 -7.36
C ILE A 61 12.27 0.45 -7.93
N TYR A 62 12.25 0.65 -9.26
CA TYR A 62 13.10 1.64 -9.91
C TYR A 62 12.80 3.06 -9.41
N HIS A 63 11.51 3.41 -9.29
CA HIS A 63 11.11 4.72 -8.82
C HIS A 63 11.49 4.95 -7.35
N LEU A 64 11.27 3.97 -6.47
CA LEU A 64 11.66 4.06 -5.05
C LEU A 64 13.16 4.26 -4.87
N LYS A 65 13.99 3.55 -5.64
CA LYS A 65 15.45 3.73 -5.59
C LYS A 65 15.91 5.13 -6.03
N ASN A 66 15.11 5.83 -6.83
CA ASN A 66 15.38 7.18 -7.30
C ASN A 66 14.69 8.28 -6.47
N MET A 67 13.91 7.92 -5.45
CA MET A 67 13.38 8.87 -4.47
C MET A 67 14.41 9.15 -3.37
N ASP A 68 14.27 10.33 -2.74
CA ASP A 68 15.04 10.68 -1.55
C ASP A 68 14.51 9.89 -0.33
N PRO A 69 15.30 8.97 0.25
CA PRO A 69 14.84 8.18 1.39
C PRO A 69 14.67 9.04 2.66
N SER A 70 15.22 10.26 2.71
CA SER A 70 14.98 11.19 3.82
C SER A 70 13.63 11.91 3.72
N LYS A 71 13.00 11.87 2.53
CA LYS A 71 11.72 12.54 2.21
C LYS A 71 10.62 11.57 1.79
N SER A 72 10.85 10.28 1.96
CA SER A 72 9.88 9.24 1.63
C SER A 72 9.97 8.06 2.59
N ALA A 73 8.83 7.44 2.87
CA ALA A 73 8.74 6.23 3.70
C ALA A 73 7.67 5.30 3.13
N ILE A 74 7.83 4.00 3.33
CA ILE A 74 6.80 3.00 3.05
C ILE A 74 5.91 2.89 4.30
N LEU A 75 4.61 3.10 4.14
CA LEU A 75 3.62 3.07 5.22
C LEU A 75 2.54 2.05 4.89
N THR A 76 2.64 0.84 5.42
CA THR A 76 1.79 -0.29 5.05
C THR A 76 1.06 -0.91 6.23
N LYS A 77 -0.21 -1.30 6.01
CA LYS A 77 -0.96 -2.10 6.97
C LYS A 77 -0.49 -3.55 6.95
N ILE A 78 -0.53 -4.19 8.12
CA ILE A 78 -0.19 -5.60 8.30
C ILE A 78 -1.23 -6.30 9.17
N HIS A 79 -1.54 -7.55 8.83
CA HIS A 79 -2.50 -8.39 9.56
C HIS A 79 -1.80 -9.35 10.54
N SER A 80 -0.48 -9.55 10.39
CA SER A 80 0.33 -10.38 11.28
C SER A 80 1.77 -9.89 11.36
N SER A 81 2.47 -10.29 12.41
CA SER A 81 3.91 -10.01 12.55
C SER A 81 4.74 -10.68 11.47
N ASN A 82 4.31 -11.87 10.99
CA ASN A 82 4.96 -12.56 9.88
C ASN A 82 4.86 -11.75 8.58
N GLU A 83 3.68 -11.20 8.26
CA GLU A 83 3.51 -10.30 7.11
C GLU A 83 4.50 -9.13 7.18
N GLY A 84 4.53 -8.44 8.31
CA GLY A 84 5.43 -7.29 8.49
C GLY A 84 6.91 -7.66 8.35
N ARG A 85 7.32 -8.80 8.90
CA ARG A 85 8.68 -9.31 8.77
C ARG A 85 9.03 -9.63 7.32
N GLN A 86 8.16 -10.33 6.61
CA GLN A 86 8.40 -10.71 5.22
C GLN A 86 8.44 -9.49 4.29
N LYS A 87 7.56 -8.51 4.47
CA LYS A 87 7.61 -7.23 3.73
C LYS A 87 8.96 -6.52 3.92
N LYS A 88 9.47 -6.43 5.16
CA LYS A 88 10.78 -5.83 5.44
C LYS A 88 11.93 -6.60 4.77
N ILE A 89 11.92 -7.93 4.81
CA ILE A 89 12.92 -8.78 4.15
C ILE A 89 12.88 -8.54 2.63
N TRP A 90 11.69 -8.54 2.03
CA TRP A 90 11.53 -8.31 0.60
C TRP A 90 12.05 -6.93 0.19
N ILE A 91 11.65 -5.86 0.90
CA ILE A 91 12.10 -4.48 0.64
C ILE A 91 13.63 -4.39 0.71
N SER A 92 14.23 -4.96 1.75
CA SER A 92 15.68 -5.00 1.92
C SER A 92 16.38 -5.76 0.79
N SER A 93 15.83 -6.91 0.37
CA SER A 93 16.37 -7.71 -0.74
C SER A 93 16.40 -6.95 -2.07
N LYS A 94 15.49 -5.99 -2.25
CA LYS A 94 15.44 -5.11 -3.43
C LYS A 94 16.33 -3.87 -3.29
N GLN A 95 17.06 -3.72 -2.18
CA GLN A 95 17.92 -2.56 -1.90
C GLN A 95 17.15 -1.22 -1.89
N ILE A 96 15.89 -1.25 -1.50
CA ILE A 96 15.05 -0.08 -1.28
C ILE A 96 15.45 0.53 0.07
N LYS A 97 15.75 1.85 0.09
CA LYS A 97 16.32 2.54 1.26
C LYS A 97 15.29 3.29 2.11
N GLN A 98 14.06 3.39 1.65
CA GLN A 98 13.00 4.05 2.39
C GLN A 98 12.74 3.35 3.72
N PRO A 99 12.57 4.09 4.83
CA PRO A 99 12.08 3.53 6.08
C PRO A 99 10.75 2.81 5.88
N VAL A 100 10.55 1.70 6.58
CA VAL A 100 9.31 0.90 6.53
C VAL A 100 8.59 1.04 7.86
N ILE A 101 7.38 1.60 7.81
CA ILE A 101 6.50 1.81 8.94
C ILE A 101 5.33 0.84 8.83
N LEU A 102 5.21 -0.06 9.79
CA LEU A 102 4.16 -1.07 9.85
C LEU A 102 2.98 -0.55 10.68
N VAL A 103 1.79 -0.65 10.15
CA VAL A 103 0.54 -0.24 10.79
C VAL A 103 -0.31 -1.49 11.04
N PRO A 104 -0.67 -1.83 12.28
CA PRO A 104 -1.61 -2.93 12.53
C PRO A 104 -2.92 -2.70 11.75
N TYR A 105 -3.51 -3.74 11.16
CA TYR A 105 -4.69 -3.64 10.29
C TYR A 105 -5.88 -2.92 10.93
N TYR A 106 -6.03 -3.05 12.27
CA TYR A 106 -7.11 -2.44 13.04
C TYR A 106 -6.90 -0.95 13.38
N LYS A 107 -5.71 -0.39 13.04
CA LYS A 107 -5.40 1.04 13.22
C LYS A 107 -5.50 1.79 11.89
N LYS A 108 -5.74 3.09 11.99
CA LYS A 108 -5.55 4.01 10.87
C LYS A 108 -4.06 4.29 10.66
N LYS A 109 -3.66 4.62 9.44
CA LYS A 109 -2.30 5.10 9.16
C LYS A 109 -1.98 6.38 9.95
N THR A 110 -2.97 7.23 10.15
CA THR A 110 -2.90 8.48 10.93
C THR A 110 -2.77 8.28 12.45
N ASP A 111 -2.99 7.06 12.96
CA ASP A 111 -2.73 6.73 14.37
C ASP A 111 -1.24 6.48 14.65
N VAL A 112 -0.44 6.29 13.58
CA VAL A 112 0.98 5.89 13.67
C VAL A 112 1.91 7.01 13.23
N VAL A 113 1.50 7.82 12.25
CA VAL A 113 2.28 8.95 11.74
C VAL A 113 1.42 10.20 11.63
N ASP A 114 2.05 11.38 11.73
CA ASP A 114 1.35 12.66 11.51
C ASP A 114 1.10 12.88 10.01
N ALA A 115 -0.18 13.04 9.65
CA ALA A 115 -0.58 13.30 8.28
C ALA A 115 -0.40 14.77 7.87
N ARG A 116 -0.42 15.70 8.82
CA ARG A 116 -0.45 17.16 8.55
C ARG A 116 0.76 17.61 7.74
N GLY A 117 0.48 18.18 6.57
CA GLY A 117 1.48 18.67 5.63
C GLY A 117 2.24 17.58 4.87
N ASN A 118 1.93 16.31 5.12
CA ASN A 118 2.54 15.16 4.47
C ASN A 118 1.62 14.57 3.39
N ARG A 119 2.17 13.77 2.47
CA ARG A 119 1.44 13.08 1.41
C ARG A 119 1.29 11.61 1.71
N LEU A 120 0.14 11.03 1.36
CA LEU A 120 -0.07 9.59 1.29
C LEU A 120 -0.42 9.20 -0.15
N CYS A 121 0.38 8.31 -0.72
CA CYS A 121 0.08 7.61 -1.96
C CYS A 121 -0.47 6.22 -1.61
N ASP A 122 -1.73 5.96 -1.94
CA ASP A 122 -2.45 4.75 -1.54
C ASP A 122 -3.48 4.41 -2.64
N ASP A 123 -3.74 3.14 -2.87
CA ASP A 123 -4.75 2.65 -3.80
C ASP A 123 -6.13 2.48 -3.15
N CYS A 124 -6.23 2.66 -1.83
CA CYS A 124 -7.46 2.55 -1.05
C CYS A 124 -8.02 3.93 -0.69
N LEU A 125 -9.16 4.30 -1.26
CA LEU A 125 -9.81 5.60 -1.02
C LEU A 125 -10.18 5.81 0.46
N LYS A 126 -10.51 4.75 1.20
CA LYS A 126 -10.77 4.85 2.65
C LYS A 126 -9.55 5.40 3.40
N ASN A 127 -8.35 4.87 3.13
CA ASN A 127 -7.12 5.35 3.76
C ASN A 127 -6.85 6.81 3.39
N LEU A 128 -7.10 7.21 2.14
CA LEU A 128 -6.92 8.58 1.68
C LEU A 128 -7.89 9.55 2.33
N ARG A 129 -9.17 9.17 2.52
CA ARG A 129 -10.15 10.00 3.25
C ARG A 129 -9.74 10.21 4.71
N GLU A 130 -9.33 9.14 5.39
CA GLU A 130 -8.80 9.22 6.76
C GLU A 130 -7.56 10.14 6.83
N TRP A 131 -6.72 10.13 5.79
CA TRP A 131 -5.55 10.99 5.69
C TRP A 131 -5.90 12.47 5.52
N VAL A 132 -6.89 12.78 4.68
CA VAL A 132 -7.42 14.14 4.48
C VAL A 132 -8.04 14.67 5.76
N ASP A 133 -8.85 13.85 6.44
CA ASP A 133 -9.50 14.23 7.71
C ASP A 133 -8.47 14.60 8.79
N ALA A 134 -7.27 14.03 8.72
CA ALA A 134 -6.13 14.34 9.59
C ALA A 134 -5.24 15.48 9.08
N GLY A 135 -5.61 16.17 8.00
CA GLY A 135 -4.90 17.32 7.44
C GLY A 135 -3.75 17.00 6.49
N GLY A 136 -3.72 15.79 5.93
CA GLY A 136 -2.74 15.36 4.94
C GLY A 136 -3.20 15.59 3.49
N GLU A 137 -2.26 15.47 2.54
CA GLU A 137 -2.50 15.57 1.10
C GLU A 137 -2.62 14.15 0.52
N PRO A 138 -3.78 13.76 -0.06
CA PRO A 138 -3.98 12.45 -0.67
C PRO A 138 -3.44 12.41 -2.09
N ILE A 139 -2.80 11.30 -2.46
CA ILE A 139 -2.43 10.95 -3.83
C ILE A 139 -3.02 9.57 -4.12
N PHE A 140 -4.03 9.53 -4.97
CA PHE A 140 -4.68 8.29 -5.36
C PHE A 140 -3.83 7.53 -6.37
N PHE A 141 -3.42 6.31 -6.00
CA PHE A 141 -2.68 5.43 -6.89
C PHE A 141 -3.66 4.51 -7.64
N ASP A 142 -3.78 4.75 -8.94
CA ASP A 142 -4.68 4.03 -9.84
C ASP A 142 -3.81 3.26 -10.85
N LYS A 143 -3.44 2.01 -10.50
CA LYS A 143 -2.50 1.21 -11.30
C LYS A 143 -2.99 0.95 -12.72
N ASP A 144 -4.30 0.81 -12.89
CA ASP A 144 -4.96 0.46 -14.16
C ASP A 144 -5.47 1.71 -14.91
N ASN A 145 -5.38 2.88 -14.26
CA ASN A 145 -5.85 4.17 -14.79
C ASN A 145 -7.33 4.17 -15.20
N ASP A 146 -8.16 3.45 -14.45
CA ASP A 146 -9.59 3.30 -14.68
C ASP A 146 -10.48 4.15 -13.76
N GLY A 147 -9.90 4.78 -12.75
CA GLY A 147 -10.60 5.65 -11.79
C GLY A 147 -11.23 4.93 -10.60
N TYR A 148 -10.93 3.64 -10.43
CA TYR A 148 -11.43 2.82 -9.32
C TYR A 148 -10.32 2.43 -8.36
N ASP A 149 -10.67 2.35 -7.07
CA ASP A 149 -9.73 1.87 -6.06
C ASP A 149 -9.65 0.33 -6.05
N SER A 150 -8.77 -0.22 -5.21
CA SER A 150 -8.61 -1.67 -5.02
C SER A 150 -9.86 -2.40 -4.52
N TRP A 151 -10.87 -1.67 -4.03
CA TRP A 151 -12.18 -2.17 -3.62
C TRP A 151 -13.29 -1.88 -4.66
N HIS A 152 -12.91 -1.50 -5.89
CA HIS A 152 -13.82 -1.10 -6.97
C HIS A 152 -14.73 0.08 -6.60
N GLN A 153 -14.25 1.00 -5.74
CA GLN A 153 -14.93 2.26 -5.42
C GLN A 153 -14.44 3.35 -6.37
N PRO A 154 -15.34 4.13 -6.99
CA PRO A 154 -14.94 5.21 -7.88
C PRO A 154 -14.30 6.37 -7.09
N ASN A 155 -13.27 6.99 -7.65
CA ASN A 155 -12.64 8.18 -7.08
C ASN A 155 -13.51 9.43 -7.31
N VAL A 156 -14.60 9.55 -6.53
CA VAL A 156 -15.52 10.70 -6.58
C VAL A 156 -14.98 11.93 -5.85
N ASP A 157 -13.94 11.80 -5.05
CA ASP A 157 -13.34 12.89 -4.27
C ASP A 157 -12.38 13.75 -5.09
N ASN A 158 -12.14 13.42 -6.36
CA ASN A 158 -11.23 14.13 -7.28
C ASN A 158 -9.82 14.32 -6.75
N TYR A 159 -9.29 13.34 -6.02
CA TYR A 159 -7.91 13.36 -5.56
C TYR A 159 -6.93 13.35 -6.74
N THR A 160 -5.75 13.94 -6.55
CA THR A 160 -4.65 13.82 -7.52
C THR A 160 -4.40 12.34 -7.80
N LYS A 161 -4.56 11.95 -9.06
CA LYS A 161 -4.43 10.56 -9.51
C LYS A 161 -3.10 10.34 -10.19
N ILE A 162 -2.41 9.28 -9.81
CA ILE A 162 -1.19 8.80 -10.46
C ILE A 162 -1.26 7.30 -10.69
N TYR A 163 -0.54 6.82 -11.69
CA TYR A 163 -0.40 5.37 -11.97
C TYR A 163 1.07 4.90 -11.92
N LYS A 164 2.00 5.83 -11.65
CA LYS A 164 3.43 5.54 -11.49
C LYS A 164 4.04 6.39 -10.39
N LEU A 165 4.94 5.83 -9.62
CA LEU A 165 5.67 6.53 -8.56
C LEU A 165 6.71 7.54 -9.09
N SER A 166 6.88 7.64 -10.42
CA SER A 166 7.70 8.70 -11.05
C SER A 166 7.25 10.12 -10.71
N TYR A 167 6.00 10.28 -10.27
CA TYR A 167 5.46 11.54 -9.75
C TYR A 167 6.30 12.14 -8.61
N PHE A 168 6.92 11.29 -7.78
CA PHE A 168 7.71 11.69 -6.62
C PHE A 168 9.22 11.84 -6.92
N LYS A 169 9.64 11.77 -8.18
CA LYS A 169 11.05 12.00 -8.52
C LYS A 169 11.50 13.39 -8.08
N LYS A 170 12.77 13.49 -7.65
CA LYS A 170 13.41 14.78 -7.46
C LYS A 170 13.26 15.59 -8.75
N THR A 171 12.65 16.76 -8.66
CA THR A 171 12.88 17.82 -9.64
C THR A 171 14.35 18.23 -9.47
N VAL A 172 15.16 17.93 -10.47
CA VAL A 172 16.58 18.30 -10.53
C VAL A 172 16.69 19.81 -10.63
#